data_dd595b43561b386d1f72658ab4575f18
#
_entry.id   dd595b43561b386d1f72658ab4575f18
#
_cell.length_a   1.000
_cell.length_b   1.000
_cell.length_c   1.000
_cell.angle_alpha   90.00
_cell.angle_beta   90.00
_cell.angle_gamma   90.00
#
_symmetry.space_group_name_H-M   'P 1'
#
loop_
_entity.id
_entity.type
_entity.pdbx_description
1 polymer ?
#
loop_
_entity_poly.entity_id
_entity_poly.type
_entity_poly.pdbx_seq_one_letter_code
_entity_poly.pdbx_strand_id
1 'polypeptide(L)'
;LFPDASKQLGPTIIVLSLISIFYGAFLAIWQSNGDIKRLISYTSISHFGFITLGIFAFTAQGQSGSILYMVNHGFSTAALFLIAGWMIARRNSSKVQDFGGLQRVTPLLAWSFFIACLSSLALPGLSSFVSEFLVLVGTFVRYPVAAVIGTLGIILAALYILIPVQRSLHGPTTPGNENLKDLNLREKIAIAPVIAIIIALGFY
;
A
#
# COMPACT_ATOMS: atom_id res chain seq x y z
N LEU A 1 12.50 -17.64 17.31
CA LEU A 1 12.16 -18.90 17.95
C LEU A 1 13.04 -20.05 17.47
N PHE A 2 13.38 -20.13 16.16
CA PHE A 2 14.16 -21.21 15.55
C PHE A 2 15.32 -20.65 14.74
N PRO A 3 16.39 -20.13 15.36
CA PRO A 3 17.44 -19.38 14.67
C PRO A 3 18.18 -20.19 13.60
N ASP A 4 18.48 -21.46 13.87
CA ASP A 4 19.25 -22.30 12.95
C ASP A 4 18.42 -22.69 11.72
N ALA A 5 17.16 -23.13 11.93
CA ALA A 5 16.24 -23.40 10.82
C ALA A 5 15.97 -22.16 9.98
N SER A 6 15.78 -20.99 10.62
CA SER A 6 15.56 -19.73 9.93
C SER A 6 16.76 -19.31 9.06
N LYS A 7 18.00 -19.51 9.55
CA LYS A 7 19.21 -19.25 8.78
C LYS A 7 19.37 -20.22 7.60
N GLN A 8 19.07 -21.50 7.82
CA GLN A 8 19.15 -22.51 6.77
C GLN A 8 18.14 -22.26 5.65
N LEU A 9 16.90 -21.87 5.99
CA LEU A 9 15.84 -21.58 5.04
C LEU A 9 15.91 -20.17 4.46
N GLY A 10 16.77 -19.31 5.01
CA GLY A 10 16.87 -17.89 4.64
C GLY A 10 16.94 -17.65 3.12
N PRO A 11 17.87 -18.27 2.37
CA PRO A 11 17.96 -18.06 0.92
C PRO A 11 16.68 -18.45 0.17
N THR A 12 16.01 -19.53 0.57
CA THR A 12 14.76 -19.97 -0.03
C THR A 12 13.65 -18.95 0.23
N ILE A 13 13.56 -18.43 1.46
CA ILE A 13 12.54 -17.44 1.82
C ILE A 13 12.81 -16.09 1.13
N ILE A 14 14.06 -15.69 0.91
CA ILE A 14 14.40 -14.51 0.11
C ILE A 14 13.83 -14.64 -1.31
N VAL A 15 13.98 -15.79 -1.96
CA VAL A 15 13.40 -16.04 -3.28
C VAL A 15 11.86 -16.00 -3.25
N LEU A 16 11.24 -16.64 -2.27
CA LEU A 16 9.78 -16.60 -2.09
C LEU A 16 9.27 -15.19 -1.81
N SER A 17 10.03 -14.38 -1.07
CA SER A 17 9.70 -12.97 -0.83
C SER A 17 9.68 -12.15 -2.12
N LEU A 18 10.68 -12.34 -2.98
CA LEU A 18 10.70 -11.71 -4.31
C LEU A 18 9.51 -12.16 -5.17
N ILE A 19 9.22 -13.46 -5.19
CA ILE A 19 8.03 -13.97 -5.89
C ILE A 19 6.77 -13.31 -5.35
N SER A 20 6.62 -13.17 -4.02
CA SER A 20 5.48 -12.50 -3.39
C SER A 20 5.35 -11.04 -3.82
N ILE A 21 6.47 -10.29 -3.86
CA ILE A 21 6.50 -8.89 -4.31
C ILE A 21 5.93 -8.78 -5.72
N PHE A 22 6.46 -9.54 -6.66
CA PHE A 22 6.05 -9.45 -8.07
C PHE A 22 4.66 -10.03 -8.31
N TYR A 23 4.36 -11.18 -7.73
CA TYR A 23 3.06 -11.83 -7.86
C TYR A 23 1.93 -10.93 -7.36
N GLY A 24 2.08 -10.38 -6.13
CA GLY A 24 1.12 -9.44 -5.57
C GLY A 24 0.96 -8.18 -6.43
N ALA A 25 2.08 -7.63 -6.91
CA ALA A 25 2.08 -6.44 -7.77
C ALA A 25 1.37 -6.68 -9.11
N PHE A 26 1.64 -7.78 -9.80
CA PHE A 26 0.97 -8.12 -11.07
C PHE A 26 -0.53 -8.34 -10.88
N LEU A 27 -0.95 -9.03 -9.82
CA LEU A 27 -2.36 -9.20 -9.50
C LEU A 27 -3.04 -7.88 -9.17
N ALA A 28 -2.36 -6.98 -8.46
CA ALA A 28 -2.87 -5.64 -8.16
C ALA A 28 -3.02 -4.80 -9.44
N ILE A 29 -2.04 -4.82 -10.35
CA ILE A 29 -2.13 -4.16 -11.66
C ILE A 29 -3.31 -4.72 -12.46
N TRP A 30 -3.49 -6.02 -12.49
CA TRP A 30 -4.63 -6.66 -13.16
C TRP A 30 -5.97 -6.15 -12.60
N GLN A 31 -6.04 -5.94 -11.27
CA GLN A 31 -7.24 -5.42 -10.60
C GLN A 31 -7.41 -3.91 -10.71
N SER A 32 -6.51 -3.17 -11.33
CA SER A 32 -6.62 -1.70 -11.48
C SER A 32 -7.88 -1.23 -12.22
N ASN A 33 -8.55 -2.13 -12.95
CA ASN A 33 -9.85 -1.95 -13.59
C ASN A 33 -10.98 -2.76 -12.94
N GLY A 34 -10.64 -3.58 -11.96
CA GLY A 34 -11.55 -4.52 -11.31
C GLY A 34 -12.08 -4.01 -9.96
N ASP A 35 -12.11 -4.91 -9.00
CA ASP A 35 -12.61 -4.68 -7.65
C ASP A 35 -11.57 -3.99 -6.77
N ILE A 36 -11.94 -2.83 -6.18
CA ILE A 36 -11.06 -2.01 -5.34
C ILE A 36 -10.60 -2.75 -4.07
N LYS A 37 -11.43 -3.60 -3.47
CA LYS A 37 -11.03 -4.38 -2.28
C LYS A 37 -10.02 -5.45 -2.64
N ARG A 38 -10.21 -6.15 -3.76
CA ARG A 38 -9.26 -7.15 -4.26
C ARG A 38 -7.93 -6.48 -4.62
N LEU A 39 -7.98 -5.30 -5.25
CA LEU A 39 -6.77 -4.52 -5.53
C LEU A 39 -5.99 -4.28 -4.23
N ILE A 40 -6.62 -3.70 -3.21
CA ILE A 40 -5.97 -3.43 -1.91
C ILE A 40 -5.45 -4.73 -1.26
N SER A 41 -6.17 -5.85 -1.38
CA SER A 41 -5.70 -7.12 -0.85
C SER A 41 -4.45 -7.64 -1.57
N TYR A 42 -4.37 -7.49 -2.89
CA TYR A 42 -3.19 -7.90 -3.66
C TYR A 42 -1.98 -7.00 -3.42
N THR A 43 -2.18 -5.70 -3.20
CA THR A 43 -1.07 -4.82 -2.77
C THR A 43 -0.47 -5.28 -1.46
N SER A 44 -1.29 -5.78 -0.52
CA SER A 44 -0.82 -6.33 0.75
C SER A 44 0.09 -7.54 0.56
N ILE A 45 -0.19 -8.44 -0.40
CA ILE A 45 0.69 -9.58 -0.71
C ILE A 45 2.07 -9.08 -1.13
N SER A 46 2.15 -8.05 -1.96
CA SER A 46 3.39 -7.42 -2.37
C SER A 46 4.15 -6.82 -1.19
N HIS A 47 3.48 -6.05 -0.33
CA HIS A 47 4.09 -5.44 0.85
C HIS A 47 4.60 -6.48 1.87
N PHE A 48 3.86 -7.58 2.10
CA PHE A 48 4.35 -8.68 2.92
C PHE A 48 5.57 -9.35 2.34
N GLY A 49 5.73 -9.36 1.03
CA GLY A 49 6.97 -9.77 0.37
C GLY A 49 8.17 -8.93 0.81
N PHE A 50 8.05 -7.61 0.85
CA PHE A 50 9.11 -6.71 1.38
C PHE A 50 9.37 -6.95 2.86
N ILE A 51 8.34 -7.06 3.68
CA ILE A 51 8.48 -7.34 5.12
C ILE A 51 9.26 -8.64 5.34
N THR A 52 8.91 -9.70 4.63
CA THR A 52 9.57 -11.01 4.74
C THR A 52 11.02 -10.94 4.25
N LEU A 53 11.26 -10.21 3.16
CA LEU A 53 12.59 -9.97 2.60
C LEU A 53 13.53 -9.37 3.66
N GLY A 54 13.09 -8.31 4.37
CA GLY A 54 13.90 -7.67 5.39
C GLY A 54 14.12 -8.52 6.64
N ILE A 55 13.12 -9.31 7.07
CA ILE A 55 13.27 -10.25 8.20
C ILE A 55 14.37 -11.27 7.90
N PHE A 56 14.35 -11.90 6.73
CA PHE A 56 15.26 -12.96 6.35
C PHE A 56 16.59 -12.47 5.75
N ALA A 57 16.76 -11.15 5.62
CA ALA A 57 18.07 -10.55 5.39
C ALA A 57 18.99 -10.72 6.60
N PHE A 58 18.46 -10.91 7.82
CA PHE A 58 19.20 -11.06 9.07
C PHE A 58 20.20 -9.92 9.33
N THR A 59 19.87 -8.72 8.93
CA THR A 59 20.61 -7.49 9.22
C THR A 59 19.81 -6.63 10.19
N ALA A 60 20.46 -5.82 11.01
CA ALA A 60 19.77 -4.95 11.96
C ALA A 60 18.82 -3.96 11.26
N GLN A 61 19.27 -3.36 10.15
CA GLN A 61 18.44 -2.45 9.34
C GLN A 61 17.24 -3.16 8.73
N GLY A 62 17.44 -4.35 8.13
CA GLY A 62 16.36 -5.13 7.53
C GLY A 62 15.30 -5.53 8.54
N GLN A 63 15.70 -6.01 9.73
CA GLN A 63 14.78 -6.39 10.80
C GLN A 63 14.03 -5.18 11.36
N SER A 64 14.72 -4.09 11.67
CA SER A 64 14.08 -2.85 12.16
C SER A 64 13.13 -2.28 11.12
N GLY A 65 13.55 -2.25 9.85
CA GLY A 65 12.71 -1.83 8.73
C GLY A 65 11.45 -2.68 8.60
N SER A 66 11.57 -4.01 8.71
CA SER A 66 10.42 -4.92 8.62
C SER A 66 9.44 -4.75 9.76
N ILE A 67 9.91 -4.58 11.01
CA ILE A 67 9.05 -4.32 12.17
C ILE A 67 8.29 -3.01 11.96
N LEU A 68 8.98 -1.95 11.57
CA LEU A 68 8.36 -0.67 11.27
C LEU A 68 7.37 -0.78 10.10
N TYR A 69 7.71 -1.57 9.07
CA TYR A 69 6.84 -1.77 7.91
C TYR A 69 5.54 -2.48 8.26
N MET A 70 5.56 -3.46 9.18
CA MET A 70 4.32 -4.10 9.66
C MET A 70 3.36 -3.07 10.25
N VAL A 71 3.86 -2.14 11.07
CA VAL A 71 3.06 -1.08 11.69
C VAL A 71 2.53 -0.12 10.61
N ASN A 72 3.41 0.36 9.74
CA ASN A 72 3.08 1.32 8.69
C ASN A 72 2.08 0.75 7.69
N HIS A 73 2.28 -0.51 7.28
CA HIS A 73 1.34 -1.21 6.41
C HIS A 73 -0.02 -1.38 7.06
N GLY A 74 -0.06 -1.68 8.36
CA GLY A 74 -1.31 -1.77 9.11
C GLY A 74 -2.15 -0.49 9.02
N PHE A 75 -1.56 0.67 9.28
CA PHE A 75 -2.25 1.96 9.20
C PHE A 75 -2.64 2.34 7.77
N SER A 76 -1.73 2.19 6.81
CA SER A 76 -2.01 2.51 5.40
C SER A 76 -3.13 1.64 4.83
N THR A 77 -3.10 0.34 5.10
CA THR A 77 -4.11 -0.60 4.63
C THR A 77 -5.45 -0.41 5.33
N ALA A 78 -5.45 -0.11 6.64
CA ALA A 78 -6.67 0.24 7.36
C ALA A 78 -7.34 1.48 6.77
N ALA A 79 -6.57 2.54 6.48
CA ALA A 79 -7.08 3.73 5.80
C ALA A 79 -7.70 3.38 4.44
N LEU A 80 -6.99 2.61 3.61
CA LEU A 80 -7.47 2.21 2.29
C LEU A 80 -8.78 1.42 2.36
N PHE A 81 -8.90 0.45 3.26
CA PHE A 81 -10.13 -0.35 3.40
C PHE A 81 -11.29 0.46 3.97
N LEU A 82 -11.05 1.35 4.95
CA LEU A 82 -12.10 2.24 5.46
C LEU A 82 -12.65 3.12 4.34
N ILE A 83 -11.78 3.80 3.60
CA ILE A 83 -12.19 4.71 2.54
C ILE A 83 -12.86 3.94 1.39
N ALA A 84 -12.29 2.81 0.95
CA ALA A 84 -12.90 1.96 -0.07
C ALA A 84 -14.29 1.46 0.37
N GLY A 85 -14.46 1.12 1.65
CA GLY A 85 -15.75 0.76 2.22
C GLY A 85 -16.77 1.89 2.09
N TRP A 86 -16.38 3.13 2.38
CA TRP A 86 -17.26 4.31 2.23
C TRP A 86 -17.55 4.65 0.77
N MET A 87 -16.58 4.48 -0.13
CA MET A 87 -16.80 4.63 -1.57
C MET A 87 -17.86 3.63 -2.06
N ILE A 88 -17.69 2.35 -1.71
CA ILE A 88 -18.60 1.28 -2.10
C ILE A 88 -20.01 1.50 -1.53
N ALA A 89 -20.12 1.90 -0.26
CA ALA A 89 -21.40 2.16 0.38
C ALA A 89 -22.19 3.31 -0.30
N ARG A 90 -21.49 4.30 -0.85
CA ARG A 90 -22.11 5.44 -1.56
C ARG A 90 -22.53 5.09 -2.97
N ARG A 91 -21.69 4.33 -3.69
CA ARG A 91 -21.89 4.02 -5.11
C ARG A 91 -22.65 2.70 -5.32
N ASN A 92 -22.69 1.85 -4.29
CA ASN A 92 -23.18 0.47 -4.38
C ASN A 92 -22.47 -0.37 -5.46
N SER A 93 -21.19 -0.08 -5.68
CA SER A 93 -20.29 -0.80 -6.59
C SER A 93 -18.89 -0.85 -6.03
N SER A 94 -18.15 -1.93 -6.28
CA SER A 94 -16.75 -2.09 -5.91
C SER A 94 -15.77 -1.92 -7.10
N LYS A 95 -16.30 -1.67 -8.30
CA LYS A 95 -15.47 -1.53 -9.50
C LYS A 95 -14.80 -0.15 -9.55
N VAL A 96 -13.48 -0.13 -9.74
CA VAL A 96 -12.69 1.11 -9.84
C VAL A 96 -13.23 2.04 -10.93
N GLN A 97 -13.69 1.49 -12.06
CA GLN A 97 -14.22 2.25 -13.19
C GLN A 97 -15.49 3.06 -12.86
N ASP A 98 -16.25 2.65 -11.84
CA ASP A 98 -17.49 3.31 -11.45
C ASP A 98 -17.25 4.57 -10.60
N PHE A 99 -16.00 4.88 -10.22
CA PHE A 99 -15.63 5.96 -9.31
C PHE A 99 -15.02 7.21 -9.97
N GLY A 100 -15.15 7.40 -11.28
CA GLY A 100 -14.55 8.54 -11.99
C GLY A 100 -14.97 9.91 -11.43
N GLY A 101 -14.01 10.84 -11.34
CA GLY A 101 -14.24 12.25 -11.00
C GLY A 101 -14.57 12.54 -9.54
N LEU A 102 -14.28 11.64 -8.60
CA LEU A 102 -14.61 11.81 -7.18
C LEU A 102 -14.03 13.07 -6.56
N GLN A 103 -12.88 13.55 -7.03
CA GLN A 103 -12.26 14.77 -6.48
C GLN A 103 -13.16 16.00 -6.60
N ARG A 104 -14.03 16.05 -7.61
CA ARG A 104 -14.96 17.17 -7.82
C ARG A 104 -16.19 17.11 -6.94
N VAL A 105 -16.66 15.90 -6.64
CA VAL A 105 -17.95 15.66 -5.94
C VAL A 105 -17.73 15.43 -4.45
N THR A 106 -16.71 14.67 -4.09
CA THR A 106 -16.39 14.28 -2.71
C THR A 106 -14.93 14.58 -2.37
N PRO A 107 -14.53 15.87 -2.28
CA PRO A 107 -13.11 16.24 -2.16
C PRO A 107 -12.43 15.70 -0.91
N LEU A 108 -13.06 15.68 0.26
CA LEU A 108 -12.44 15.17 1.48
C LEU A 108 -12.20 13.66 1.42
N LEU A 109 -13.17 12.91 0.92
CA LEU A 109 -13.01 11.47 0.70
C LEU A 109 -11.91 11.20 -0.33
N ALA A 110 -11.88 11.95 -1.43
CA ALA A 110 -10.88 11.82 -2.48
C ALA A 110 -9.46 12.12 -1.98
N TRP A 111 -9.25 13.20 -1.22
CA TRP A 111 -7.96 13.52 -0.64
C TRP A 111 -7.51 12.49 0.41
N SER A 112 -8.44 12.01 1.24
CA SER A 112 -8.13 10.95 2.20
C SER A 112 -7.68 9.67 1.49
N PHE A 113 -8.38 9.28 0.41
CA PHE A 113 -7.99 8.15 -0.42
C PHE A 113 -6.61 8.35 -1.06
N PHE A 114 -6.36 9.54 -1.60
CA PHE A 114 -5.08 9.86 -2.22
C PHE A 114 -3.91 9.77 -1.24
N ILE A 115 -4.04 10.34 -0.03
CA ILE A 115 -3.01 10.25 1.01
C ILE A 115 -2.76 8.79 1.41
N ALA A 116 -3.80 7.99 1.60
CA ALA A 116 -3.66 6.57 1.93
C ALA A 116 -2.97 5.78 0.80
N CYS A 117 -3.29 6.09 -0.46
CA CYS A 117 -2.63 5.52 -1.64
C CYS A 117 -1.15 5.90 -1.71
N LEU A 118 -0.80 7.18 -1.52
CA LEU A 118 0.59 7.64 -1.52
C LEU A 118 1.39 7.05 -0.34
N SER A 119 0.76 6.83 0.80
CA SER A 119 1.38 6.14 1.92
C SER A 119 1.67 4.67 1.59
N SER A 120 0.74 4.00 0.92
CA SER A 120 0.95 2.62 0.44
C SER A 120 2.03 2.55 -0.66
N LEU A 121 2.21 3.62 -1.43
CA LEU A 121 3.28 3.74 -2.43
C LEU A 121 4.66 3.98 -1.80
N ALA A 122 4.75 4.17 -0.49
CA ALA A 122 5.96 4.55 0.21
C ALA A 122 6.55 5.91 -0.28
N LEU A 123 5.67 6.91 -0.46
CA LEU A 123 6.15 8.25 -0.81
C LEU A 123 6.95 8.86 0.36
N PRO A 124 8.11 9.50 0.12
CA PRO A 124 8.85 10.22 1.15
C PRO A 124 7.97 11.24 1.89
N GLY A 125 8.04 11.24 3.23
CA GLY A 125 7.18 12.06 4.10
C GLY A 125 5.90 11.36 4.55
N LEU A 126 5.66 10.10 4.12
CA LEU A 126 4.58 9.23 4.60
C LEU A 126 5.13 7.94 5.20
N SER A 127 4.33 7.26 5.99
CA SER A 127 4.76 6.21 6.93
C SER A 127 5.59 5.08 6.32
N SER A 128 5.28 4.61 5.12
CA SER A 128 5.92 3.40 4.57
C SER A 128 7.31 3.62 3.98
N PHE A 129 7.71 4.86 3.66
CA PHE A 129 8.98 5.14 2.98
C PHE A 129 10.20 4.70 3.80
N VAL A 130 10.29 5.13 5.06
CA VAL A 130 11.45 4.83 5.90
C VAL A 130 11.62 3.33 6.10
N SER A 131 10.52 2.63 6.32
CA SER A 131 10.53 1.19 6.53
C SER A 131 10.94 0.41 5.28
N GLU A 132 10.42 0.76 4.12
CA GLU A 132 10.77 0.11 2.85
C GLU A 132 12.23 0.36 2.48
N PHE A 133 12.69 1.60 2.65
CA PHE A 133 14.08 1.97 2.44
C PHE A 133 15.03 1.16 3.34
N LEU A 134 14.73 1.04 4.64
CA LEU A 134 15.52 0.24 5.58
C LEU A 134 15.54 -1.25 5.22
N VAL A 135 14.42 -1.80 4.77
CA VAL A 135 14.33 -3.18 4.29
C VAL A 135 15.28 -3.40 3.11
N LEU A 136 15.23 -2.51 2.11
CA LEU A 136 16.07 -2.64 0.91
C LEU A 136 17.54 -2.45 1.22
N VAL A 137 17.92 -1.42 1.98
CA VAL A 137 19.30 -1.18 2.39
C VAL A 137 19.82 -2.36 3.24
N GLY A 138 19.04 -2.82 4.22
CA GLY A 138 19.39 -3.96 5.04
C GLY A 138 19.54 -5.26 4.24
N THR A 139 18.67 -5.47 3.25
CA THR A 139 18.76 -6.61 2.34
C THR A 139 19.99 -6.51 1.44
N PHE A 140 20.33 -5.29 0.96
CA PHE A 140 21.48 -5.09 0.07
C PHE A 140 22.80 -5.48 0.72
N VAL A 141 22.96 -5.26 2.01
CA VAL A 141 24.20 -5.63 2.75
C VAL A 141 24.52 -7.13 2.62
N ARG A 142 23.51 -7.98 2.58
CA ARG A 142 23.70 -9.44 2.57
C ARG A 142 23.31 -10.11 1.25
N TYR A 143 22.27 -9.59 0.61
CA TYR A 143 21.73 -10.12 -0.65
C TYR A 143 21.56 -9.00 -1.68
N PRO A 144 22.65 -8.43 -2.23
CA PRO A 144 22.58 -7.27 -3.10
C PRO A 144 21.71 -7.50 -4.36
N VAL A 145 21.80 -8.68 -4.96
CA VAL A 145 21.00 -9.04 -6.13
C VAL A 145 19.50 -9.05 -5.78
N ALA A 146 19.14 -9.64 -4.63
CA ALA A 146 17.75 -9.66 -4.18
C ALA A 146 17.20 -8.25 -3.89
N ALA A 147 18.01 -7.37 -3.30
CA ALA A 147 17.63 -5.99 -3.05
C ALA A 147 17.41 -5.22 -4.37
N VAL A 148 18.30 -5.36 -5.34
CA VAL A 148 18.13 -4.75 -6.67
C VAL A 148 16.86 -5.24 -7.36
N ILE A 149 16.61 -6.55 -7.36
CA ILE A 149 15.37 -7.11 -7.89
C ILE A 149 14.16 -6.58 -7.13
N GLY A 150 14.20 -6.56 -5.78
CA GLY A 150 13.12 -6.02 -4.94
C GLY A 150 12.80 -4.56 -5.26
N THR A 151 13.81 -3.73 -5.55
CA THR A 151 13.62 -2.32 -5.94
C THR A 151 12.76 -2.16 -7.20
N LEU A 152 12.79 -3.11 -8.14
CA LEU A 152 11.90 -3.08 -9.30
C LEU A 152 10.42 -3.24 -8.89
N GLY A 153 10.15 -3.85 -7.74
CA GLY A 153 8.81 -3.92 -7.16
C GLY A 153 8.20 -2.55 -6.87
N ILE A 154 9.03 -1.54 -6.53
CA ILE A 154 8.59 -0.16 -6.31
C ILE A 154 8.00 0.46 -7.58
N ILE A 155 8.60 0.17 -8.74
CA ILE A 155 8.10 0.65 -10.03
C ILE A 155 6.70 0.07 -10.30
N LEU A 156 6.51 -1.22 -9.99
CA LEU A 156 5.20 -1.86 -10.11
C LEU A 156 4.21 -1.29 -9.07
N ALA A 157 4.69 -0.94 -7.87
CA ALA A 157 3.87 -0.28 -6.85
C ALA A 157 3.32 1.06 -7.35
N ALA A 158 4.13 1.86 -8.03
CA ALA A 158 3.66 3.10 -8.65
C ALA A 158 2.53 2.83 -9.65
N LEU A 159 2.62 1.79 -10.46
CA LEU A 159 1.57 1.46 -11.44
C LEU A 159 0.27 1.05 -10.77
N TYR A 160 0.30 0.10 -9.82
CA TYR A 160 -0.94 -0.39 -9.21
C TYR A 160 -1.58 0.61 -8.25
N ILE A 161 -0.87 1.63 -7.78
CA ILE A 161 -1.43 2.72 -6.97
C ILE A 161 -1.91 3.88 -7.85
N LEU A 162 -1.09 4.38 -8.77
CA LEU A 162 -1.42 5.61 -9.51
C LEU A 162 -2.50 5.40 -10.57
N ILE A 163 -2.57 4.22 -11.18
CA ILE A 163 -3.62 3.92 -12.17
C ILE A 163 -5.03 3.99 -11.55
N PRO A 164 -5.34 3.28 -10.43
CA PRO A 164 -6.66 3.40 -9.81
C PRO A 164 -6.93 4.80 -9.24
N VAL A 165 -5.92 5.48 -8.70
CA VAL A 165 -6.04 6.88 -8.26
C VAL A 165 -6.46 7.78 -9.42
N GLN A 166 -5.75 7.71 -10.55
CA GLN A 166 -6.08 8.51 -11.73
C GLN A 166 -7.50 8.24 -12.23
N ARG A 167 -7.92 6.96 -12.24
CA ARG A 167 -9.23 6.56 -12.75
C ARG A 167 -10.38 6.93 -11.84
N SER A 168 -10.19 6.83 -10.52
CA SER A 168 -11.26 7.10 -9.56
C SER A 168 -11.38 8.57 -9.16
N LEU A 169 -10.24 9.29 -9.05
CA LEU A 169 -10.27 10.67 -8.56
C LEU A 169 -10.38 11.70 -9.68
N HIS A 170 -9.68 11.46 -10.80
CA HIS A 170 -9.57 12.43 -11.88
C HIS A 170 -10.55 12.15 -13.04
N GLY A 171 -10.54 13.05 -14.02
CA GLY A 171 -11.37 12.93 -15.20
C GLY A 171 -12.79 13.47 -15.03
N PRO A 172 -13.69 13.17 -15.99
CA PRO A 172 -15.09 13.53 -15.91
C PRO A 172 -15.79 12.69 -14.82
N THR A 173 -16.81 13.29 -14.19
CA THR A 173 -17.63 12.58 -13.21
C THR A 173 -18.39 11.45 -13.90
N THR A 174 -18.20 10.21 -13.42
CA THR A 174 -18.94 9.06 -13.96
C THR A 174 -20.44 9.20 -13.65
N PRO A 175 -21.34 8.85 -14.60
CA PRO A 175 -22.77 8.88 -14.36
C PRO A 175 -23.17 8.14 -13.09
N GLY A 176 -23.96 8.81 -12.25
CA GLY A 176 -24.39 8.32 -10.93
C GLY A 176 -23.48 8.70 -9.77
N ASN A 177 -22.39 9.45 -10.00
CA ASN A 177 -21.54 9.99 -8.95
C ASN A 177 -21.87 11.45 -8.61
N GLU A 178 -22.72 12.12 -9.39
CA GLU A 178 -22.99 13.56 -9.30
C GLU A 178 -23.52 14.01 -7.94
N ASN A 179 -24.29 13.13 -7.28
CA ASN A 179 -24.97 13.42 -6.03
C ASN A 179 -24.38 12.67 -4.82
N LEU A 180 -23.16 12.13 -4.94
CA LEU A 180 -22.51 11.45 -3.82
C LEU A 180 -22.20 12.45 -2.70
N LYS A 181 -22.51 12.07 -1.46
CA LYS A 181 -22.20 12.89 -0.28
C LYS A 181 -20.76 12.68 0.15
N ASP A 182 -20.08 13.75 0.49
CA ASP A 182 -18.71 13.68 1.05
C ASP A 182 -18.71 13.12 2.48
N LEU A 183 -17.53 12.99 3.09
CA LEU A 183 -17.37 12.43 4.43
C LEU A 183 -18.24 13.14 5.47
N ASN A 184 -19.04 12.38 6.20
CA ASN A 184 -19.79 12.86 7.34
C ASN A 184 -18.89 13.02 8.58
N LEU A 185 -19.40 13.61 9.66
CA LEU A 185 -18.61 13.88 10.87
C LEU A 185 -18.02 12.60 11.49
N ARG A 186 -18.78 11.50 11.53
CA ARG A 186 -18.32 10.21 12.07
C ARG A 186 -17.16 9.64 11.27
N GLU A 187 -17.24 9.70 9.94
CA GLU A 187 -16.18 9.24 9.03
C GLU A 187 -14.93 10.11 9.14
N LYS A 188 -15.08 11.42 9.27
CA LYS A 188 -13.96 12.36 9.53
C LYS A 188 -13.24 12.03 10.84
N ILE A 189 -13.99 11.82 11.93
CA ILE A 189 -13.43 11.43 13.23
C ILE A 189 -12.72 10.08 13.14
N ALA A 190 -13.22 9.13 12.36
CA ALA A 190 -12.62 7.80 12.21
C ALA A 190 -11.32 7.84 11.39
N ILE A 191 -11.27 8.63 10.31
CA ILE A 191 -10.09 8.63 9.41
C ILE A 191 -9.00 9.61 9.85
N ALA A 192 -9.35 10.71 10.51
CA ALA A 192 -8.40 11.75 10.91
C ALA A 192 -7.21 11.22 11.75
N PRO A 193 -7.42 10.41 12.81
CA PRO A 193 -6.29 9.87 13.58
C PRO A 193 -5.41 8.93 12.75
N VAL A 194 -6.00 8.16 11.84
CA VAL A 194 -5.24 7.22 10.98
C VAL A 194 -4.34 8.01 10.02
N ILE A 195 -4.87 9.04 9.37
CA ILE A 195 -4.08 9.92 8.49
C ILE A 195 -3.01 10.66 9.30
N ALA A 196 -3.34 11.16 10.49
CA ALA A 196 -2.38 11.83 11.36
C ALA A 196 -1.20 10.91 11.73
N ILE A 197 -1.47 9.64 12.06
CA ILE A 197 -0.43 8.64 12.34
C ILE A 197 0.39 8.35 11.08
N ILE A 198 -0.23 8.20 9.92
CA ILE A 198 0.47 7.99 8.64
C ILE A 198 1.46 9.12 8.36
N ILE A 199 1.06 10.36 8.59
CA ILE A 199 1.92 11.53 8.40
C ILE A 199 3.01 11.57 9.48
N ALA A 200 2.66 11.39 10.76
CA ALA A 200 3.60 11.41 11.87
C ALA A 200 4.73 10.36 11.69
N LEU A 201 4.38 9.13 11.32
CA LEU A 201 5.33 8.04 11.05
C LEU A 201 6.18 8.26 9.79
N GLY A 202 5.84 9.22 8.95
CA GLY A 202 6.64 9.62 7.78
C GLY A 202 7.79 10.56 8.11
N PHE A 203 7.75 11.20 9.28
CA PHE A 203 8.77 12.16 9.75
C PHE A 203 9.62 11.64 10.92
N TYR A 204 9.33 10.46 11.39
CA TYR A 204 10.02 9.87 12.56
C TYR A 204 11.16 8.93 12.19
#